data_4a2076d9cebb16e35409efc8e7e8fcc1
#
_entry.id   4a2076d9cebb16e35409efc8e7e8fcc1
#
_cell.length_a   1.000
_cell.length_b   1.000
_cell.length_c   1.000
_cell.angle_alpha   90.00
_cell.angle_beta   90.00
_cell.angle_gamma   90.00
#
_symmetry.space_group_name_H-M   'P 1'
#
loop_
_entity.id
_entity.type
_entity.pdbx_description
1 polymer ?
#
loop_
_entity_poly.entity_id
_entity_poly.type
_entity_poly.pdbx_seq_one_letter_code
_entity_poly.pdbx_strand_id
1 'polypeptide(L)'
;MSRDEILKRLEENREAIRSYGVRRLGLFGSFARGEATETSDLDFVVEFEKKSFDAYMDLKEFLEALFKCRVDLVLTDAIKPRLQATILGEAVYAPGLF
;
A
#
# COMPACT_ATOMS: atom_id res chain seq x y z
N MET A 1 11.86 -10.53 0.79
CA MET A 1 10.44 -10.55 0.41
C MET A 1 10.32 -9.96 -1.00
N SER A 2 9.63 -10.64 -1.90
CA SER A 2 9.48 -10.20 -3.29
C SER A 2 8.16 -9.45 -3.49
N ARG A 3 8.04 -8.78 -4.64
CA ARG A 3 6.80 -8.12 -5.03
C ARG A 3 5.63 -9.12 -5.02
N ASP A 4 5.83 -10.29 -5.60
CA ASP A 4 4.76 -11.28 -5.70
C ASP A 4 4.33 -11.80 -4.33
N GLU A 5 5.26 -11.96 -3.41
CA GLU A 5 4.94 -12.35 -2.03
C GLU A 5 4.12 -11.28 -1.32
N ILE A 6 4.47 -10.01 -1.53
CA ILE A 6 3.75 -8.89 -0.94
C ILE A 6 2.31 -8.87 -1.47
N LEU A 7 2.15 -8.98 -2.80
CA LEU A 7 0.82 -8.97 -3.42
C LEU A 7 -0.03 -10.16 -2.95
N LYS A 8 0.59 -11.32 -2.79
CA LYS A 8 -0.11 -12.51 -2.29
C LYS A 8 -0.61 -12.30 -0.87
N ARG A 9 0.23 -11.74 0.00
CA ARG A 9 -0.18 -11.47 1.39
C ARG A 9 -1.28 -10.42 1.45
N LEU A 10 -1.24 -9.42 0.59
CA LEU A 10 -2.31 -8.43 0.51
C LEU A 10 -3.63 -9.10 0.08
N GLU A 11 -3.58 -9.96 -0.92
CA GLU A 11 -4.77 -10.68 -1.37
C GLU A 11 -5.34 -11.57 -0.27
N GLU A 12 -4.48 -12.29 0.44
CA GLU A 12 -4.90 -13.16 1.54
C GLU A 12 -5.54 -12.39 2.69
N ASN A 13 -5.20 -11.13 2.85
CA ASN A 13 -5.70 -10.26 3.90
C ASN A 13 -6.64 -9.17 3.40
N ARG A 14 -7.15 -9.31 2.18
CA ARG A 14 -7.95 -8.25 1.54
C ARG A 14 -9.19 -7.87 2.34
N GLU A 15 -9.84 -8.84 2.97
CA GLU A 15 -11.05 -8.54 3.75
C GLU A 15 -10.73 -7.71 4.99
N ALA A 16 -9.65 -8.05 5.68
CA ALA A 16 -9.20 -7.29 6.83
C ALA A 16 -8.80 -5.87 6.42
N ILE A 17 -8.09 -5.74 5.31
CA ILE A 17 -7.67 -4.45 4.78
C ILE A 17 -8.91 -3.61 4.42
N ARG A 18 -9.86 -4.19 3.72
CA ARG A 18 -11.08 -3.49 3.33
C ARG A 18 -11.91 -3.06 4.55
N SER A 19 -11.81 -3.81 5.65
CA SER A 19 -12.54 -3.46 6.88
C SER A 19 -12.11 -2.13 7.48
N TYR A 20 -10.93 -1.63 7.11
CA TYR A 20 -10.48 -0.30 7.51
C TYR A 20 -11.04 0.82 6.63
N GLY A 21 -11.93 0.49 5.71
CA GLY A 21 -12.52 1.49 4.80
C GLY A 21 -11.70 1.72 3.54
N VAL A 22 -10.80 0.81 3.21
CA VAL A 22 -9.96 0.93 2.02
C VAL A 22 -10.75 0.63 0.76
N ARG A 23 -10.68 1.55 -0.20
CA ARG A 23 -11.22 1.33 -1.55
C ARG A 23 -10.17 0.70 -2.45
N ARG A 24 -8.94 1.22 -2.40
CA ARG A 24 -7.81 0.72 -3.20
C ARG A 24 -6.55 0.78 -2.38
N LEU A 25 -5.70 -0.22 -2.53
CA LEU A 25 -4.37 -0.24 -1.91
C LEU A 25 -3.40 -0.83 -2.92
N GLY A 26 -2.43 -0.04 -3.33
CA GLY A 26 -1.43 -0.46 -4.31
C GLY A 26 -0.02 -0.36 -3.76
N LEU A 27 0.85 -1.24 -4.26
CA LEU A 27 2.27 -1.23 -3.95
C LEU A 27 2.99 -0.39 -5.01
N PHE A 28 3.84 0.53 -4.58
CA PHE A 28 4.69 1.27 -5.50
C PHE A 28 6.11 1.34 -4.94
N GLY A 29 6.99 2.09 -5.59
CA GLY A 29 8.35 2.26 -5.11
C GLY A 29 9.26 1.08 -5.43
N SER A 30 10.33 0.93 -4.64
CA SER A 30 11.39 -0.03 -4.94
C SER A 30 10.92 -1.48 -5.01
N PHE A 31 10.01 -1.90 -4.13
CA PHE A 31 9.48 -3.26 -4.16
C PHE A 31 8.64 -3.52 -5.41
N ALA A 32 7.88 -2.52 -5.87
CA ALA A 32 7.09 -2.66 -7.09
C ALA A 32 7.99 -2.78 -8.32
N ARG A 33 9.13 -2.09 -8.32
CA ARG A 33 10.10 -2.12 -9.43
C ARG A 33 11.05 -3.31 -9.37
N GLY A 34 11.05 -4.08 -8.28
CA GLY A 34 12.01 -5.18 -8.11
C GLY A 34 13.41 -4.70 -7.76
N GLU A 35 13.54 -3.50 -7.21
CA GLU A 35 14.82 -2.87 -6.87
C GLU A 35 15.05 -2.77 -5.35
N ALA A 36 14.20 -3.42 -4.56
CA ALA A 36 14.28 -3.31 -3.11
C ALA A 36 15.51 -4.00 -2.55
N THR A 37 16.04 -3.40 -1.47
CA THR A 37 17.12 -3.96 -0.67
C THR A 37 16.58 -4.32 0.71
N GLU A 38 17.42 -4.91 1.56
CA GLU A 38 17.02 -5.28 2.93
C GLU A 38 16.59 -4.09 3.78
N THR A 39 17.07 -2.89 3.43
CA THR A 39 16.74 -1.67 4.17
C THR A 39 15.62 -0.86 3.53
N SER A 40 15.04 -1.33 2.43
CA SER A 40 13.96 -0.61 1.76
C SER A 40 12.67 -0.68 2.57
N ASP A 41 11.96 0.46 2.61
CA ASP A 41 10.62 0.51 3.19
C ASP A 41 9.60 0.02 2.15
N LEU A 42 8.45 -0.45 2.63
CA LEU A 42 7.34 -0.77 1.76
C LEU A 42 6.54 0.49 1.50
N ASP A 43 6.34 0.82 0.23
CA ASP A 43 5.60 2.00 -0.19
C ASP A 43 4.24 1.60 -0.72
N PHE A 44 3.18 2.05 -0.06
CA PHE A 44 1.82 1.80 -0.49
C PHE A 44 1.10 3.11 -0.77
N VAL A 45 0.26 3.09 -1.79
CA VAL A 45 -0.68 4.17 -2.06
C VAL A 45 -2.08 3.67 -1.72
N VAL A 46 -2.85 4.47 -0.97
CA VAL A 46 -4.16 4.06 -0.48
C VAL A 46 -5.22 5.10 -0.81
N GLU A 47 -6.40 4.61 -1.19
CA GLU A 47 -7.62 5.42 -1.31
C GLU A 47 -8.64 4.84 -0.34
N PHE A 48 -9.15 5.68 0.57
CA PHE A 48 -10.21 5.31 1.50
C PHE A 48 -11.58 5.74 0.96
N GLU A 49 -12.61 4.96 1.26
CA GLU A 49 -13.98 5.37 0.96
C GLU A 49 -14.36 6.59 1.79
N LYS A 50 -13.94 6.58 3.06
CA LYS A 50 -14.14 7.69 3.97
C LYS A 50 -12.86 7.89 4.76
N LYS A 51 -12.16 8.98 4.50
CA LYS A 51 -10.90 9.25 5.18
C LYS A 51 -11.11 9.56 6.65
N SER A 52 -10.24 8.98 7.48
CA SER A 52 -10.11 9.37 8.88
C SER A 52 -8.67 9.12 9.31
N PHE A 53 -8.22 9.89 10.29
CA PHE A 53 -6.88 9.72 10.84
C PHE A 53 -6.74 8.34 11.47
N ASP A 54 -7.76 7.90 12.21
CA ASP A 54 -7.73 6.60 12.88
C ASP A 54 -7.64 5.45 11.87
N ALA A 55 -8.43 5.50 10.79
CA ALA A 55 -8.38 4.47 9.75
C ALA A 55 -7.00 4.41 9.10
N TYR A 56 -6.39 5.56 8.83
CA TYR A 56 -5.05 5.64 8.27
C TYR A 56 -4.02 5.00 9.19
N MET A 57 -4.03 5.36 10.47
CA MET A 57 -3.07 4.85 11.44
C MET A 57 -3.27 3.36 11.70
N ASP A 58 -4.53 2.92 11.79
CA ASP A 58 -4.85 1.51 12.00
C ASP A 58 -4.37 0.65 10.83
N LEU A 59 -4.59 1.12 9.62
CA LEU A 59 -4.13 0.41 8.42
C LEU A 59 -2.60 0.34 8.39
N LYS A 60 -1.93 1.45 8.68
CA LYS A 60 -0.47 1.48 8.69
C LYS A 60 0.09 0.49 9.70
N GLU A 61 -0.45 0.47 10.91
CA GLU A 61 -0.03 -0.48 11.95
C GLU A 61 -0.28 -1.92 11.53
N PHE A 62 -1.42 -2.18 10.92
CA PHE A 62 -1.76 -3.51 10.41
C PHE A 62 -0.74 -3.97 9.38
N LEU A 63 -0.42 -3.12 8.42
CA LEU A 63 0.53 -3.45 7.37
C LEU A 63 1.94 -3.65 7.92
N GLU A 64 2.36 -2.82 8.86
CA GLU A 64 3.68 -2.97 9.48
C GLU A 64 3.78 -4.28 10.28
N ALA A 65 2.72 -4.67 10.96
CA ALA A 65 2.68 -5.95 11.66
C ALA A 65 2.67 -7.14 10.70
N LEU A 66 1.92 -7.01 9.60
CA LEU A 66 1.80 -8.07 8.60
C LEU A 66 3.14 -8.35 7.90
N PHE A 67 3.84 -7.31 7.51
CA PHE A 67 5.09 -7.43 6.76
C PHE A 67 6.35 -7.33 7.63
N LYS A 68 6.19 -6.97 8.90
CA LYS A 68 7.29 -6.85 9.87
C LYS A 68 8.40 -5.92 9.39
N CYS A 69 8.01 -4.81 8.77
CA CYS A 69 8.93 -3.78 8.30
C CYS A 69 8.23 -2.43 8.27
N ARG A 70 9.00 -1.38 8.03
CA ARG A 70 8.46 -0.03 7.95
C ARG A 70 7.60 0.12 6.68
N VAL A 71 6.48 0.78 6.84
CA VAL A 71 5.54 1.04 5.76
C VAL A 71 5.37 2.55 5.59
N ASP A 72 5.54 3.01 4.35
CA ASP A 72 5.22 4.37 3.96
C ASP A 72 3.87 4.32 3.26
N LEU A 73 2.85 4.89 3.91
CA LEU A 73 1.48 4.83 3.42
C LEU A 73 1.05 6.22 2.93
N VAL A 74 0.85 6.34 1.63
CA VAL A 74 0.55 7.60 0.97
C VAL A 74 -0.91 7.62 0.52
N LEU A 75 -1.63 8.68 0.90
CA LEU A 75 -3.00 8.87 0.43
C LEU A 75 -2.99 9.33 -1.03
N THR A 76 -3.83 8.73 -1.85
CA THR A 76 -3.92 9.04 -3.28
C THR A 76 -4.09 10.55 -3.52
N ASP A 77 -4.93 11.21 -2.74
CA ASP A 77 -5.21 12.64 -2.91
C ASP A 77 -4.19 13.57 -2.26
N ALA A 78 -3.21 13.01 -1.55
CA ALA A 78 -2.12 13.79 -0.98
C ALA A 78 -0.89 13.82 -1.88
N ILE A 79 -0.91 13.09 -2.98
CA ILE A 79 0.21 13.06 -3.93
C ILE A 79 0.23 14.37 -4.70
N LYS A 80 1.40 15.00 -4.77
CA LYS A 80 1.56 16.23 -5.55
C LYS A 80 1.21 15.96 -7.02
N PRO A 81 0.48 16.85 -7.70
CA PRO A 81 0.03 16.60 -9.07
C PRO A 81 1.11 16.16 -10.04
N ARG A 82 2.31 16.72 -9.92
CA ARG A 82 3.44 16.37 -10.79
C ARG A 82 3.93 14.92 -10.61
N LEU A 83 3.59 14.29 -9.48
CA LEU A 83 4.02 12.93 -9.16
C LEU A 83 2.92 11.89 -9.32
N GLN A 84 1.67 12.33 -9.54
CA GLN A 84 0.53 11.42 -9.61
C GLN A 84 0.67 10.41 -10.75
N ALA A 85 1.01 10.86 -11.93
CA ALA A 85 1.15 9.98 -13.10
C ALA A 85 2.23 8.92 -12.85
N THR A 86 3.35 9.32 -12.25
CA THR A 86 4.46 8.40 -11.97
C THR A 86 4.08 7.37 -10.92
N ILE A 87 3.55 7.83 -9.78
CA ILE A 87 3.23 6.94 -8.65
C ILE A 87 2.06 6.01 -9.01
N LEU A 88 0.97 6.56 -9.54
CA LEU A 88 -0.21 5.76 -9.87
C LEU A 88 0.04 4.85 -11.07
N GLY A 89 0.87 5.28 -12.02
CA GLY A 89 1.27 4.43 -13.14
C GLY A 89 2.20 3.28 -12.75
N GLU A 90 2.94 3.44 -11.65
CA GLU A 90 3.86 2.43 -11.13
C GLU A 90 3.16 1.46 -10.18
N ALA A 91 2.05 1.87 -9.58
CA ALA A 91 1.37 1.10 -8.54
C ALA A 91 0.85 -0.25 -9.07
N VAL A 92 1.04 -1.30 -8.26
CA VAL A 92 0.60 -2.65 -8.55
C VAL A 92 -0.40 -3.05 -7.49
N TYR A 93 -1.52 -3.62 -7.91
CA TYR A 93 -2.64 -3.93 -7.02
C TYR A 93 -2.87 -5.43 -6.93
N ALA A 94 -3.15 -5.90 -5.70
CA ALA A 94 -3.56 -7.27 -5.49
C ALA A 94 -5.06 -7.42 -5.85
N PRO A 95 -5.50 -8.64 -6.27
CA PRO A 95 -6.93 -8.89 -6.48
C PRO A 95 -7.76 -8.52 -5.25
N GLY A 96 -8.86 -7.80 -5.47
CA GLY A 96 -9.75 -7.37 -4.40
C GLY A 96 -9.38 -6.03 -3.76
N LEU A 97 -8.24 -5.45 -4.15
CA LEU A 97 -7.76 -4.17 -3.61
C LEU A 97 -7.58 -3.10 -4.68
N PHE A 98 -8.24 -3.29 -5.79
CA PHE A 98 -8.20 -2.35 -6.92
C PHE A 98 -9.53 -1.68 -7.17
#